data_265007fc471ada1da5a56e6894d55387
#
_entry.id   265007fc471ada1da5a56e6894d55387
#
_cell.length_a   1.000
_cell.length_b   1.000
_cell.length_c   1.000
_cell.angle_alpha   90.00
_cell.angle_beta   90.00
_cell.angle_gamma   90.00
#
_symmetry.space_group_name_H-M   'P 1'
#
loop_
_entity.id
_entity.type
_entity.pdbx_description
1 polymer ?
#
loop_
_entity_poly.entity_id
_entity_poly.type
_entity_poly.pdbx_seq_one_letter_code
_entity_poly.pdbx_strand_id
1 'polypeptide(L)'
;MNPLPILLADLRAMRKSAAFIVVLIGVAVALGVAVGAQERALRQASARAAADFPLLIGAPSSQTQLVLTAVYLQPEALPLMSGQALNALLNDPRVAEAAPLAYGDVVTGYPVIGTTAAFATRWGRLTPTEGRIFAEEGEAVIGADVKLAIGRSFRPSHAMAGERSHPGVEAEEEAGHRHDTSLTVVGRLPRTSSPWDRAILIPVESVWETHGLGNGHEPGDERIGPPYAGTIPGLPAIVVKPRGVADAYQLRAKYRQDGSMALFPAEVLTSLYQTVGDIRDLLVVAAGLNNVVVFLAIMLLLVTLAGLRRRRYAILRALGATRFYVCLVVWLTGATLVTAGCLLGLSMGWGAALGISTLIEWNTGLVLQPVPGGDEAMLCFAMVAMGWFMSLVVAIMATRGDVVTSLRS
;
A
#
# COMPACT_ATOMS: atom_id res chain seq x y z
N MET A 1 -35.16 18.31 -35.47
CA MET A 1 -35.54 16.89 -35.19
C MET A 1 -34.77 16.45 -33.92
N ASN A 2 -35.44 15.76 -32.99
CA ASN A 2 -34.78 15.23 -31.77
C ASN A 2 -33.91 14.00 -32.14
N PRO A 3 -32.62 13.97 -31.86
CA PRO A 3 -31.73 12.86 -32.18
C PRO A 3 -31.88 11.63 -31.24
N LEU A 4 -32.44 11.82 -30.03
CA LEU A 4 -32.50 10.79 -28.98
C LEU A 4 -33.22 9.50 -29.37
N PRO A 5 -34.41 9.52 -30.07
CA PRO A 5 -35.08 8.28 -30.46
C PRO A 5 -34.25 7.42 -31.42
N ILE A 6 -33.53 8.07 -32.35
CA ILE A 6 -32.68 7.36 -33.32
C ILE A 6 -31.42 6.83 -32.62
N LEU A 7 -30.81 7.60 -31.71
CA LEU A 7 -29.72 7.15 -30.90
C LEU A 7 -30.06 5.89 -30.09
N LEU A 8 -31.20 5.89 -29.39
CA LEU A 8 -31.65 4.75 -28.59
C LEU A 8 -31.96 3.52 -29.44
N ALA A 9 -32.60 3.74 -30.61
CA ALA A 9 -32.86 2.65 -31.55
C ALA A 9 -31.57 2.05 -32.12
N ASP A 10 -30.55 2.90 -32.38
CA ASP A 10 -29.26 2.46 -32.86
C ASP A 10 -28.47 1.69 -31.78
N LEU A 11 -28.46 2.16 -30.54
CA LEU A 11 -27.82 1.45 -29.43
C LEU A 11 -28.47 0.11 -29.15
N ARG A 12 -29.80 0.04 -29.20
CA ARG A 12 -30.54 -1.23 -29.04
C ARG A 12 -30.26 -2.23 -30.18
N ALA A 13 -30.16 -1.75 -31.41
CA ALA A 13 -29.88 -2.59 -32.58
C ALA A 13 -28.44 -3.15 -32.56
N MET A 14 -27.49 -2.45 -31.91
CA MET A 14 -26.08 -2.86 -31.80
C MET A 14 -25.67 -3.25 -30.37
N ARG A 15 -26.63 -3.67 -29.54
CA ARG A 15 -26.36 -3.90 -28.09
C ARG A 15 -25.13 -4.76 -27.78
N LYS A 16 -24.87 -5.82 -28.59
CA LYS A 16 -23.68 -6.69 -28.39
C LYS A 16 -22.39 -5.94 -28.69
N SER A 17 -22.30 -5.24 -29.82
CA SER A 17 -21.12 -4.45 -30.19
C SER A 17 -20.95 -3.24 -29.27
N ALA A 18 -22.05 -2.57 -28.89
CA ALA A 18 -22.03 -1.49 -27.92
C ALA A 18 -21.49 -1.95 -26.55
N ALA A 19 -21.98 -3.07 -26.03
CA ALA A 19 -21.49 -3.67 -24.80
C ALA A 19 -19.99 -4.01 -24.88
N PHE A 20 -19.55 -4.61 -26.01
CA PHE A 20 -18.15 -4.94 -26.22
C PHE A 20 -17.25 -3.69 -26.20
N ILE A 21 -17.67 -2.61 -26.90
CA ILE A 21 -16.92 -1.34 -26.91
C ILE A 21 -16.86 -0.73 -25.52
N VAL A 22 -17.98 -0.68 -24.78
CA VAL A 22 -18.07 -0.15 -23.43
C VAL A 22 -17.15 -0.93 -22.47
N VAL A 23 -17.17 -2.27 -22.56
CA VAL A 23 -16.31 -3.12 -21.74
C VAL A 23 -14.83 -2.91 -22.10
N LEU A 24 -14.48 -2.84 -23.39
CA LEU A 24 -13.09 -2.64 -23.83
C LEU A 24 -12.53 -1.31 -23.32
N ILE A 25 -13.28 -0.21 -23.46
CA ILE A 25 -12.92 1.09 -22.91
C ILE A 25 -12.85 1.01 -21.37
N GLY A 26 -13.85 0.34 -20.76
CA GLY A 26 -13.93 0.16 -19.32
C GLY A 26 -12.71 -0.53 -18.74
N VAL A 27 -12.25 -1.63 -19.33
CA VAL A 27 -11.05 -2.36 -18.88
C VAL A 27 -9.79 -1.49 -19.02
N ALA A 28 -9.63 -0.76 -20.12
CA ALA A 28 -8.48 0.10 -20.32
C ALA A 28 -8.41 1.24 -19.28
N VAL A 29 -9.54 1.87 -18.99
CA VAL A 29 -9.63 2.93 -17.95
C VAL A 29 -9.47 2.33 -16.56
N ALA A 30 -10.09 1.17 -16.28
CA ALA A 30 -10.02 0.50 -14.99
C ALA A 30 -8.58 0.17 -14.59
N LEU A 31 -7.77 -0.30 -15.53
CA LEU A 31 -6.36 -0.60 -15.28
C LEU A 31 -5.60 0.67 -14.85
N GLY A 32 -5.76 1.78 -15.56
CA GLY A 32 -5.11 3.04 -15.22
C GLY A 32 -5.54 3.58 -13.85
N VAL A 33 -6.83 3.52 -13.54
CA VAL A 33 -7.39 3.95 -12.25
C VAL A 33 -6.90 3.05 -11.11
N ALA A 34 -6.93 1.73 -11.29
CA ALA A 34 -6.49 0.79 -10.25
C ALA A 34 -5.00 0.97 -9.91
N VAL A 35 -4.13 1.07 -10.92
CA VAL A 35 -2.68 1.25 -10.72
C VAL A 35 -2.38 2.58 -10.03
N GLY A 36 -2.96 3.68 -10.49
CA GLY A 36 -2.73 5.01 -9.89
C GLY A 36 -3.23 5.10 -8.45
N ALA A 37 -4.43 4.58 -8.17
CA ALA A 37 -5.00 4.56 -6.82
C ALA A 37 -4.16 3.70 -5.87
N GLN A 38 -3.68 2.54 -6.34
CA GLN A 38 -2.88 1.61 -5.54
C GLN A 38 -1.49 2.18 -5.22
N GLU A 39 -0.85 2.83 -6.18
CA GLU A 39 0.44 3.49 -5.96
C GLU A 39 0.36 4.57 -4.87
N ARG A 40 -0.66 5.44 -4.94
CA ARG A 40 -0.84 6.48 -3.92
C ARG A 40 -1.16 5.87 -2.55
N ALA A 41 -2.03 4.86 -2.50
CA ALA A 41 -2.36 4.18 -1.25
C ALA A 41 -1.13 3.58 -0.59
N LEU A 42 -0.27 2.90 -1.37
CA LEU A 42 0.98 2.32 -0.89
C LEU A 42 1.95 3.39 -0.37
N ARG A 43 2.14 4.46 -1.13
CA ARG A 43 3.02 5.57 -0.74
C ARG A 43 2.57 6.23 0.57
N GLN A 44 1.26 6.49 0.71
CA GLN A 44 0.70 7.07 1.93
C GLN A 44 0.77 6.12 3.14
N ALA A 45 0.48 4.83 2.93
CA ALA A 45 0.57 3.83 3.99
C ALA A 45 2.02 3.66 4.47
N SER A 46 2.99 3.64 3.56
CA SER A 46 4.40 3.55 3.89
C SER A 46 4.90 4.78 4.65
N ALA A 47 4.49 5.98 4.24
CA ALA A 47 4.83 7.21 4.95
C ALA A 47 4.26 7.20 6.38
N ARG A 48 3.02 6.73 6.56
CA ARG A 48 2.41 6.58 7.91
C ARG A 48 3.18 5.57 8.77
N ALA A 49 3.51 4.40 8.22
CA ALA A 49 4.25 3.38 8.97
C ALA A 49 5.63 3.89 9.44
N ALA A 50 6.32 4.69 8.63
CA ALA A 50 7.62 5.25 8.95
C ALA A 50 7.56 6.45 9.94
N ALA A 51 6.41 7.09 10.10
CA ALA A 51 6.27 8.31 10.92
C ALA A 51 6.61 8.10 12.40
N ASP A 52 6.44 6.87 12.90
CA ASP A 52 6.77 6.52 14.28
C ASP A 52 8.26 6.24 14.52
N PHE A 53 9.07 6.27 13.47
CA PHE A 53 10.49 5.95 13.49
C PHE A 53 11.34 7.15 13.01
N PRO A 54 11.51 8.19 13.86
CA PRO A 54 12.20 9.42 13.44
C PRO A 54 13.66 9.18 13.04
N LEU A 55 14.38 8.32 13.78
CA LEU A 55 15.74 7.90 13.50
C LEU A 55 15.90 6.44 13.91
N LEU A 56 16.46 5.61 13.03
CA LEU A 56 16.86 4.23 13.32
C LEU A 56 18.38 4.13 13.35
N ILE A 57 18.88 3.40 14.34
CA ILE A 57 20.30 3.06 14.49
C ILE A 57 20.42 1.54 14.59
N GLY A 58 21.34 0.95 13.84
CA GLY A 58 21.63 -0.48 13.84
C GLY A 58 23.07 -0.80 13.51
N ALA A 59 23.43 -2.07 13.47
CA ALA A 59 24.75 -2.48 12.99
C ALA A 59 24.91 -2.18 11.49
N PRO A 60 26.15 -2.01 10.98
CA PRO A 60 26.40 -1.79 9.57
C PRO A 60 25.86 -2.95 8.72
N SER A 61 24.87 -2.66 7.89
CA SER A 61 24.20 -3.62 7.02
C SER A 61 23.44 -2.90 5.90
N SER A 62 22.47 -3.57 5.26
CA SER A 62 21.57 -2.94 4.30
C SER A 62 20.60 -1.97 4.99
N GLN A 63 20.58 -0.70 4.56
CA GLN A 63 19.61 0.30 5.04
C GLN A 63 18.17 -0.14 4.80
N THR A 64 17.91 -0.74 3.63
CA THR A 64 16.60 -1.26 3.26
C THR A 64 16.18 -2.39 4.19
N GLN A 65 17.08 -3.34 4.48
CA GLN A 65 16.80 -4.46 5.37
C GLN A 65 16.47 -3.97 6.78
N LEU A 66 17.23 -3.02 7.33
CA LEU A 66 16.94 -2.45 8.64
C LEU A 66 15.55 -1.79 8.68
N VAL A 67 15.17 -1.03 7.64
CA VAL A 67 13.84 -0.41 7.57
C VAL A 67 12.74 -1.46 7.40
N LEU A 68 12.92 -2.45 6.53
CA LEU A 68 11.93 -3.50 6.32
C LEU A 68 11.69 -4.32 7.59
N THR A 69 12.73 -4.63 8.35
CA THR A 69 12.59 -5.35 9.62
C THR A 69 12.00 -4.46 10.72
N ALA A 70 12.55 -3.26 10.93
CA ALA A 70 12.13 -2.42 12.05
C ALA A 70 10.75 -1.79 11.85
N VAL A 71 10.43 -1.31 10.64
CA VAL A 71 9.18 -0.60 10.36
C VAL A 71 8.07 -1.55 9.88
N TYR A 72 8.44 -2.54 9.03
CA TYR A 72 7.45 -3.43 8.39
C TYR A 72 7.42 -4.84 8.97
N LEU A 73 8.24 -5.11 9.99
CA LEU A 73 8.29 -6.40 10.70
C LEU A 73 8.53 -7.59 9.76
N GLN A 74 9.35 -7.38 8.71
CA GLN A 74 9.75 -8.46 7.82
C GLN A 74 10.73 -9.37 8.58
N PRO A 75 10.54 -10.70 8.54
CA PRO A 75 11.38 -11.66 9.29
C PRO A 75 12.75 -11.81 8.62
N GLU A 76 13.66 -10.91 8.96
CA GLU A 76 15.05 -10.94 8.47
C GLU A 76 16.04 -10.87 9.62
N ALA A 77 17.13 -11.62 9.51
CA ALA A 77 18.21 -11.60 10.49
C ALA A 77 19.03 -10.31 10.32
N LEU A 78 19.01 -9.45 11.33
CA LEU A 78 19.84 -8.26 11.39
C LEU A 78 21.11 -8.57 12.20
N PRO A 79 22.30 -8.05 11.79
CA PRO A 79 23.49 -8.09 12.63
C PRO A 79 23.26 -7.29 13.91
N LEU A 80 23.92 -7.70 14.98
CA LEU A 80 23.79 -7.05 16.28
C LEU A 80 24.85 -5.97 16.45
N MET A 81 24.44 -4.82 16.97
CA MET A 81 25.35 -3.77 17.45
C MET A 81 25.57 -3.92 18.96
N SER A 82 26.64 -3.32 19.48
CA SER A 82 26.90 -3.34 20.92
C SER A 82 25.79 -2.65 21.70
N GLY A 83 25.32 -3.29 22.78
CA GLY A 83 24.33 -2.72 23.69
C GLY A 83 24.77 -1.42 24.36
N GLN A 84 26.09 -1.16 24.45
CA GLN A 84 26.62 0.12 24.98
C GLN A 84 26.15 1.33 24.18
N ALA A 85 25.82 1.17 22.91
CA ALA A 85 25.27 2.25 22.08
C ALA A 85 23.92 2.74 22.62
N LEU A 86 23.09 1.88 23.22
CA LEU A 86 21.82 2.28 23.84
C LEU A 86 22.09 3.19 25.05
N ASN A 87 23.01 2.81 25.93
CA ASN A 87 23.38 3.67 27.07
C ASN A 87 23.99 5.02 26.64
N ALA A 88 24.83 5.02 25.60
CA ALA A 88 25.35 6.24 25.02
C ALA A 88 24.28 7.17 24.47
N LEU A 89 23.22 6.60 23.87
CA LEU A 89 22.06 7.34 23.35
C LEU A 89 21.18 7.87 24.48
N LEU A 90 20.88 7.07 25.49
CA LEU A 90 20.07 7.48 26.65
C LEU A 90 20.70 8.65 27.43
N ASN A 91 22.04 8.76 27.43
CA ASN A 91 22.78 9.83 28.07
C ASN A 91 23.13 11.01 27.13
N ASP A 92 22.78 10.96 25.84
CA ASP A 92 23.07 12.04 24.89
C ASP A 92 22.02 13.17 25.03
N PRO A 93 22.42 14.41 25.31
CA PRO A 93 21.48 15.51 25.52
C PRO A 93 20.59 15.84 24.31
N ARG A 94 20.97 15.40 23.13
CA ARG A 94 20.20 15.56 21.87
C ARG A 94 19.07 14.55 21.72
N VAL A 95 19.07 13.47 22.52
CA VAL A 95 18.06 12.43 22.53
C VAL A 95 16.95 12.79 23.52
N ALA A 96 15.71 12.77 23.08
CA ALA A 96 14.57 12.88 23.96
C ALA A 96 14.24 11.51 24.56
N GLU A 97 14.21 10.48 23.73
CA GLU A 97 13.93 9.11 24.11
C GLU A 97 14.63 8.14 23.13
N ALA A 98 15.02 6.96 23.62
CA ALA A 98 15.55 5.88 22.81
C ALA A 98 14.98 4.54 23.30
N ALA A 99 14.70 3.65 22.38
CA ALA A 99 14.16 2.32 22.69
C ALA A 99 14.86 1.26 21.86
N PRO A 100 15.31 0.16 22.48
CA PRO A 100 15.80 -1.00 21.75
C PRO A 100 14.65 -1.72 21.06
N LEU A 101 14.95 -2.40 19.96
CA LEU A 101 14.06 -3.33 19.30
C LEU A 101 14.77 -4.69 19.24
N ALA A 102 14.12 -5.73 19.71
CA ALA A 102 14.58 -7.12 19.63
C ALA A 102 13.55 -7.95 18.87
N TYR A 103 14.03 -8.81 17.98
CA TYR A 103 13.22 -9.63 17.08
C TYR A 103 13.69 -11.10 17.17
N GLY A 104 12.88 -12.01 16.69
CA GLY A 104 13.27 -13.40 16.49
C GLY A 104 12.18 -14.41 16.82
N ASP A 105 11.21 -14.03 17.62
CA ASP A 105 10.13 -14.91 18.06
C ASP A 105 8.81 -14.63 17.33
N VAL A 106 7.97 -15.65 17.26
CA VAL A 106 6.61 -15.60 16.73
C VAL A 106 5.66 -16.36 17.63
N VAL A 107 4.38 -15.95 17.62
CA VAL A 107 3.28 -16.66 18.26
C VAL A 107 2.11 -16.72 17.29
N THR A 108 1.72 -17.92 16.87
CA THR A 108 0.61 -18.12 15.90
C THR A 108 0.69 -17.19 14.67
N GLY A 109 1.92 -17.02 14.14
CA GLY A 109 2.19 -16.16 12.97
C GLY A 109 2.22 -14.66 13.26
N TYR A 110 2.16 -14.25 14.52
CA TYR A 110 2.36 -12.85 14.93
C TYR A 110 3.79 -12.64 15.43
N PRO A 111 4.53 -11.63 14.93
CA PRO A 111 5.87 -11.34 15.41
C PRO A 111 5.83 -10.84 16.87
N VAL A 112 6.76 -11.33 17.67
CA VAL A 112 6.99 -10.87 19.04
C VAL A 112 8.16 -9.90 19.02
N ILE A 113 7.96 -8.70 19.55
CA ILE A 113 8.92 -7.62 19.53
C ILE A 113 9.24 -7.18 20.95
N GLY A 114 10.50 -7.34 21.35
CA GLY A 114 11.01 -6.78 22.59
C GLY A 114 11.30 -5.29 22.47
N THR A 115 10.72 -4.49 23.36
CA THR A 115 10.95 -3.03 23.39
C THR A 115 10.60 -2.45 24.75
N THR A 116 10.69 -1.10 24.89
CA THR A 116 10.27 -0.40 26.12
C THR A 116 8.79 -0.01 26.08
N ALA A 117 8.17 0.14 27.26
CA ALA A 117 6.81 0.63 27.41
C ALA A 117 6.61 2.02 26.74
N ALA A 118 7.64 2.87 26.80
CA ALA A 118 7.63 4.18 26.16
C ALA A 118 7.46 4.07 24.64
N PHE A 119 8.20 3.17 23.97
CA PHE A 119 8.04 3.00 22.53
C PHE A 119 6.78 2.20 22.18
N ALA A 120 6.38 1.24 22.98
CA ALA A 120 5.11 0.53 22.78
C ALA A 120 3.92 1.48 22.72
N THR A 121 3.92 2.53 23.55
CA THR A 121 2.92 3.61 23.52
C THR A 121 3.24 4.73 22.52
N ARG A 122 4.24 4.55 21.64
CA ARG A 122 4.71 5.59 20.73
C ARG A 122 5.01 6.91 21.47
N TRP A 123 5.78 6.79 22.54
CA TRP A 123 6.19 7.92 23.38
C TRP A 123 4.99 8.62 24.06
N GLY A 124 4.05 7.83 24.57
CA GLY A 124 2.83 8.32 25.25
C GLY A 124 1.72 8.83 24.33
N ARG A 125 1.85 8.65 22.99
CA ARG A 125 0.78 9.03 22.06
C ARG A 125 -0.35 8.01 21.97
N LEU A 126 -0.07 6.75 22.27
CA LEU A 126 -1.06 5.67 22.25
C LEU A 126 -1.44 5.29 23.68
N THR A 127 -2.73 5.16 23.92
CA THR A 127 -3.27 4.59 25.16
C THR A 127 -3.91 3.25 24.81
N PRO A 128 -3.66 2.17 25.57
CA PRO A 128 -4.33 0.89 25.34
C PRO A 128 -5.86 1.06 25.30
N THR A 129 -6.50 0.41 24.35
CA THR A 129 -7.98 0.41 24.23
C THR A 129 -8.62 -0.55 25.24
N GLU A 130 -7.85 -1.58 25.63
CA GLU A 130 -8.26 -2.58 26.61
C GLU A 130 -7.05 -2.89 27.51
N GLY A 131 -7.28 -3.07 28.80
CA GLY A 131 -6.22 -3.41 29.75
C GLY A 131 -5.23 -2.28 30.01
N ARG A 132 -3.96 -2.62 30.13
CA ARG A 132 -2.85 -1.68 30.44
C ARG A 132 -1.60 -1.99 29.61
N ILE A 133 -0.63 -1.10 29.67
CA ILE A 133 0.72 -1.38 29.16
C ILE A 133 1.43 -2.35 30.11
N PHE A 134 2.39 -3.13 29.57
CA PHE A 134 3.21 -4.00 30.39
C PHE A 134 4.06 -3.17 31.37
N ALA A 135 4.21 -3.69 32.60
CA ALA A 135 4.96 -3.06 33.69
C ALA A 135 5.97 -4.02 34.32
N GLU A 136 5.87 -5.33 34.03
CA GLU A 136 6.70 -6.39 34.58
C GLU A 136 7.15 -7.32 33.46
N GLU A 137 8.23 -8.07 33.72
CA GLU A 137 8.62 -9.17 32.83
C GLU A 137 7.51 -10.23 32.76
N GLY A 138 7.41 -10.96 31.65
CA GLY A 138 6.34 -11.92 31.47
C GLY A 138 4.99 -11.31 31.03
N GLU A 139 4.88 -10.00 30.88
CA GLU A 139 3.68 -9.32 30.37
C GLU A 139 3.83 -8.96 28.88
N ALA A 140 2.70 -8.98 28.19
CA ALA A 140 2.65 -8.64 26.77
C ALA A 140 1.49 -7.68 26.47
N VAL A 141 1.71 -6.78 25.50
CA VAL A 141 0.66 -5.95 24.93
C VAL A 141 0.54 -6.28 23.46
N ILE A 142 -0.68 -6.40 22.96
CA ILE A 142 -0.95 -6.81 21.59
C ILE A 142 -1.43 -5.65 20.74
N GLY A 143 -1.07 -5.69 19.46
CA GLY A 143 -1.63 -4.79 18.45
C GLY A 143 -3.11 -5.07 18.18
N ALA A 144 -3.78 -4.13 17.53
CA ALA A 144 -5.23 -4.16 17.32
C ALA A 144 -5.74 -5.40 16.58
N ASP A 145 -4.94 -5.97 15.67
CA ASP A 145 -5.32 -7.08 14.79
C ASP A 145 -4.87 -8.46 15.31
N VAL A 146 -4.20 -8.52 16.47
CA VAL A 146 -3.80 -9.77 17.09
C VAL A 146 -5.01 -10.46 17.72
N LYS A 147 -5.29 -11.69 17.32
CA LYS A 147 -6.46 -12.48 17.77
C LYS A 147 -6.17 -13.26 19.05
N LEU A 148 -5.63 -12.59 20.06
CA LEU A 148 -5.45 -13.16 21.41
C LEU A 148 -6.34 -12.40 22.40
N ALA A 149 -6.88 -13.10 23.39
CA ALA A 149 -7.66 -12.48 24.45
C ALA A 149 -6.75 -11.90 25.56
N ILE A 150 -7.17 -10.83 26.22
CA ILE A 150 -6.53 -10.31 27.43
C ILE A 150 -6.60 -11.38 28.53
N GLY A 151 -5.52 -11.55 29.29
CA GLY A 151 -5.36 -12.60 30.31
C GLY A 151 -4.93 -13.95 29.75
N ARG A 152 -4.86 -14.13 28.43
CA ARG A 152 -4.34 -15.38 27.83
C ARG A 152 -2.83 -15.42 27.95
N SER A 153 -2.32 -16.56 28.44
CA SER A 153 -0.88 -16.85 28.44
C SER A 153 -0.49 -17.63 27.18
N PHE A 154 0.71 -17.37 26.68
CA PHE A 154 1.28 -18.02 25.50
C PHE A 154 2.80 -18.20 25.66
N ARG A 155 3.39 -19.04 24.84
CA ARG A 155 4.84 -19.26 24.78
C ARG A 155 5.35 -18.89 23.40
N PRO A 156 6.36 -18.01 23.28
CA PRO A 156 6.97 -17.71 21.99
C PRO A 156 7.77 -18.88 21.46
N SER A 157 7.91 -18.94 20.14
CA SER A 157 8.76 -19.90 19.43
C SER A 157 9.60 -19.16 18.40
N HIS A 158 10.78 -19.69 18.08
CA HIS A 158 11.62 -19.07 17.03
C HIS A 158 10.96 -19.17 15.67
N ALA A 159 10.96 -18.06 14.94
CA ALA A 159 10.62 -18.05 13.53
C ALA A 159 11.77 -18.66 12.72
N MET A 160 11.49 -19.69 11.92
CA MET A 160 12.45 -20.15 10.92
C MET A 160 12.53 -19.11 9.81
N ALA A 161 13.74 -18.64 9.48
CA ALA A 161 13.95 -17.68 8.39
C ALA A 161 13.42 -18.25 7.07
N GLY A 162 12.38 -17.65 6.51
CA GLY A 162 11.75 -18.07 5.24
C GLY A 162 10.33 -18.63 5.35
N GLU A 163 9.83 -18.99 6.51
CA GLU A 163 8.45 -19.41 6.69
C GLU A 163 7.51 -18.22 6.85
N ARG A 164 6.69 -17.99 5.83
CA ARG A 164 5.53 -17.10 5.91
C ARG A 164 4.40 -17.86 6.64
N SER A 165 4.38 -17.79 7.95
CA SER A 165 3.25 -18.32 8.72
C SER A 165 2.00 -17.50 8.41
N HIS A 166 0.99 -18.14 7.82
CA HIS A 166 -0.32 -17.50 7.62
C HIS A 166 -1.00 -17.32 8.97
N PRO A 167 -1.49 -16.12 9.31
CA PRO A 167 -2.17 -15.90 10.58
C PRO A 167 -3.45 -16.73 10.67
N GLY A 168 -3.59 -17.48 11.76
CA GLY A 168 -4.80 -18.26 12.06
C GLY A 168 -4.76 -19.74 11.70
N VAL A 169 -3.66 -20.26 11.16
CA VAL A 169 -3.42 -21.70 11.10
C VAL A 169 -2.75 -22.09 12.43
N GLU A 170 -3.41 -22.93 13.21
CA GLU A 170 -2.73 -23.64 14.32
C GLU A 170 -1.62 -24.46 13.65
N ALA A 171 -0.38 -24.00 13.80
CA ALA A 171 0.77 -24.79 13.39
C ALA A 171 0.72 -26.06 14.21
N GLU A 172 0.41 -27.18 13.55
CA GLU A 172 0.63 -28.50 14.10
C GLU A 172 2.07 -28.53 14.59
N GLU A 173 2.28 -29.16 15.74
CA GLU A 173 3.50 -29.24 16.55
C GLU A 173 4.74 -29.62 15.72
N GLU A 174 5.24 -28.75 14.87
CA GLU A 174 6.59 -28.91 14.33
C GLU A 174 7.58 -28.31 15.31
N ALA A 175 8.57 -29.11 15.63
CA ALA A 175 9.57 -29.00 16.68
C ALA A 175 10.49 -27.76 16.52
N GLY A 176 9.94 -26.55 16.62
CA GLY A 176 10.68 -25.33 16.92
C GLY A 176 10.99 -25.32 18.43
N HIS A 177 12.18 -24.89 18.82
CA HIS A 177 12.54 -24.73 20.23
C HIS A 177 11.54 -23.77 20.87
N ARG A 178 10.62 -24.29 21.69
CA ARG A 178 9.71 -23.49 22.52
C ARG A 178 10.47 -23.03 23.76
N HIS A 179 10.34 -21.75 24.04
CA HIS A 179 10.86 -21.20 25.29
C HIS A 179 10.00 -21.65 26.49
N ASP A 180 10.63 -21.84 27.64
CA ASP A 180 9.90 -22.20 28.86
C ASP A 180 9.16 -21.01 29.48
N THR A 181 9.51 -19.79 29.08
CA THR A 181 8.92 -18.57 29.60
C THR A 181 7.50 -18.35 29.05
N SER A 182 6.53 -18.26 29.99
CA SER A 182 5.13 -17.96 29.66
C SER A 182 4.87 -16.47 29.75
N LEU A 183 4.33 -15.88 28.70
CA LEU A 183 3.95 -14.45 28.61
C LEU A 183 2.44 -14.31 28.71
N THR A 184 1.95 -13.28 29.40
CA THR A 184 0.51 -13.03 29.60
C THR A 184 0.09 -11.72 28.93
N VAL A 185 -0.96 -11.75 28.12
CA VAL A 185 -1.51 -10.54 27.50
C VAL A 185 -2.20 -9.65 28.54
N VAL A 186 -1.68 -8.45 28.76
CA VAL A 186 -2.22 -7.49 29.75
C VAL A 186 -2.93 -6.30 29.11
N GLY A 187 -2.79 -6.07 27.81
CA GLY A 187 -3.45 -4.98 27.14
C GLY A 187 -3.45 -5.08 25.61
N ARG A 188 -4.27 -4.24 24.99
CA ARG A 188 -4.41 -4.09 23.53
C ARG A 188 -4.23 -2.64 23.13
N LEU A 189 -3.38 -2.41 22.14
CA LEU A 189 -3.15 -1.08 21.57
C LEU A 189 -4.24 -0.69 20.55
N PRO A 190 -4.47 0.60 20.36
CA PRO A 190 -5.36 1.08 19.30
C PRO A 190 -4.79 0.79 17.93
N ARG A 191 -5.66 0.76 16.91
CA ARG A 191 -5.25 0.57 15.51
C ARG A 191 -4.43 1.76 15.02
N THR A 192 -3.24 1.46 14.50
CA THR A 192 -2.31 2.45 13.92
C THR A 192 -2.30 2.41 12.39
N SER A 193 -2.97 1.44 11.78
CA SER A 193 -2.96 1.17 10.34
C SER A 193 -1.55 0.91 9.79
N SER A 194 -0.72 0.30 10.61
CA SER A 194 0.65 -0.10 10.31
C SER A 194 0.84 -1.60 10.56
N PRO A 195 1.92 -2.23 10.09
CA PRO A 195 2.23 -3.64 10.38
C PRO A 195 2.30 -3.96 11.87
N TRP A 196 2.55 -2.97 12.72
CA TRP A 196 2.60 -3.11 14.16
C TRP A 196 1.24 -3.43 14.82
N ASP A 197 0.15 -3.23 14.10
CA ASP A 197 -1.18 -3.69 14.55
C ASP A 197 -1.27 -5.22 14.66
N ARG A 198 -0.33 -5.94 14.03
CA ARG A 198 -0.20 -7.40 14.08
C ARG A 198 0.99 -7.87 14.93
N ALA A 199 1.59 -7.02 15.74
CA ALA A 199 2.71 -7.34 16.59
C ALA A 199 2.26 -7.65 18.03
N ILE A 200 3.02 -8.49 18.71
CA ILE A 200 2.97 -8.69 20.14
C ILE A 200 4.18 -8.00 20.73
N LEU A 201 3.97 -7.04 21.64
CA LEU A 201 5.01 -6.24 22.26
C LEU A 201 5.26 -6.72 23.68
N ILE A 202 6.52 -6.97 24.02
CA ILE A 202 6.95 -7.41 25.34
C ILE A 202 8.11 -6.53 25.82
N PRO A 203 8.43 -6.50 27.12
CA PRO A 203 9.67 -5.91 27.61
C PRO A 203 10.86 -6.51 26.88
N VAL A 204 11.83 -5.68 26.50
CA VAL A 204 13.04 -6.17 25.82
C VAL A 204 13.83 -7.11 26.70
N GLU A 205 13.78 -6.90 28.00
CA GLU A 205 14.38 -7.72 29.06
C GLU A 205 13.89 -9.16 28.97
N SER A 206 12.58 -9.34 28.78
CA SER A 206 11.96 -10.67 28.59
C SER A 206 12.52 -11.39 27.37
N VAL A 207 12.85 -10.67 26.28
CA VAL A 207 13.52 -11.28 25.11
C VAL A 207 14.93 -11.72 25.47
N TRP A 208 15.70 -10.87 26.14
CA TRP A 208 17.07 -11.17 26.49
C TRP A 208 17.17 -12.38 27.45
N GLU A 209 16.34 -12.40 28.47
CA GLU A 209 16.30 -13.53 29.43
C GLU A 209 15.86 -14.85 28.76
N THR A 210 14.86 -14.80 27.90
CA THR A 210 14.39 -15.97 27.14
C THR A 210 15.52 -16.60 26.32
N HIS A 211 16.48 -15.79 25.86
CA HIS A 211 17.66 -16.25 25.12
C HIS A 211 18.89 -16.53 26.02
N GLY A 212 18.73 -16.51 27.35
CA GLY A 212 19.81 -16.75 28.31
C GLY A 212 20.82 -15.62 28.36
N LEU A 213 20.42 -14.41 27.96
CA LEU A 213 21.22 -13.18 28.04
C LEU A 213 20.87 -12.43 29.33
N GLY A 214 21.77 -11.58 29.82
CA GLY A 214 21.45 -10.70 30.95
C GLY A 214 20.39 -9.67 30.58
N ASN A 215 19.58 -9.23 31.56
CA ASN A 215 18.49 -8.27 31.36
C ASN A 215 18.93 -6.78 31.30
N GLY A 216 20.21 -6.48 31.30
CA GLY A 216 20.73 -5.12 31.25
C GLY A 216 20.74 -4.41 32.62
N HIS A 217 20.29 -5.04 33.69
CA HIS A 217 20.27 -4.51 35.06
C HIS A 217 21.27 -5.24 35.96
N GLU A 218 21.42 -4.76 37.18
CA GLU A 218 22.23 -5.45 38.20
C GLU A 218 21.55 -6.75 38.65
N PRO A 219 22.31 -7.75 39.07
CA PRO A 219 21.75 -9.03 39.55
C PRO A 219 20.70 -8.80 40.66
N GLY A 220 19.50 -9.33 40.47
CA GLY A 220 18.38 -9.16 41.40
C GLY A 220 17.51 -7.91 41.20
N ASP A 221 17.76 -7.12 40.18
CA ASP A 221 16.91 -6.03 39.78
C ASP A 221 15.97 -6.48 38.66
N GLU A 222 14.68 -6.61 38.98
CA GLU A 222 13.60 -7.09 38.08
C GLU A 222 12.88 -5.93 37.37
N ARG A 223 13.43 -4.70 37.40
CA ARG A 223 12.84 -3.57 36.70
C ARG A 223 12.92 -3.76 35.19
N ILE A 224 11.96 -3.21 34.48
CA ILE A 224 11.98 -3.12 33.02
C ILE A 224 12.25 -1.67 32.55
N GLY A 225 12.94 -1.55 31.43
CA GLY A 225 13.28 -0.24 30.85
C GLY A 225 14.46 0.47 31.51
N PRO A 226 14.88 1.61 30.94
CA PRO A 226 16.03 2.36 31.43
C PRO A 226 15.80 2.98 32.83
N PRO A 227 16.86 3.23 33.62
CA PRO A 227 18.28 3.14 33.24
C PRO A 227 18.84 1.72 33.35
N TYR A 228 19.73 1.35 32.42
CA TYR A 228 20.41 0.05 32.43
C TYR A 228 21.77 0.19 33.11
N ALA A 229 21.94 -0.40 34.26
CA ALA A 229 23.19 -0.38 35.04
C ALA A 229 24.09 -1.60 34.75
N GLY A 230 23.53 -2.68 34.21
CA GLY A 230 24.24 -3.90 33.86
C GLY A 230 24.74 -3.93 32.40
N THR A 231 25.14 -5.13 31.98
CA THR A 231 25.58 -5.36 30.60
C THR A 231 24.37 -5.52 29.69
N ILE A 232 24.20 -4.60 28.73
CA ILE A 232 23.17 -4.68 27.73
C ILE A 232 23.62 -5.65 26.62
N PRO A 233 22.81 -6.66 26.25
CA PRO A 233 23.09 -7.56 25.14
C PRO A 233 23.19 -6.84 23.79
N GLY A 234 23.67 -7.55 22.78
CA GLY A 234 23.67 -7.02 21.40
C GLY A 234 22.25 -6.72 20.91
N LEU A 235 22.11 -5.62 20.17
CA LEU A 235 20.82 -5.10 19.69
C LEU A 235 20.80 -5.05 18.16
N PRO A 236 19.73 -5.55 17.51
CA PRO A 236 19.58 -5.43 16.07
C PRO A 236 19.22 -4.00 15.63
N ALA A 237 18.44 -3.27 16.43
CA ALA A 237 18.04 -1.91 16.12
C ALA A 237 17.70 -1.09 17.37
N ILE A 238 17.85 0.22 17.28
CA ILE A 238 17.42 1.19 18.29
C ILE A 238 16.60 2.27 17.56
N VAL A 239 15.39 2.52 18.05
CA VAL A 239 14.59 3.68 17.64
C VAL A 239 14.96 4.86 18.52
N VAL A 240 15.28 5.98 17.90
CA VAL A 240 15.68 7.20 18.61
C VAL A 240 14.71 8.32 18.27
N LYS A 241 14.23 9.01 19.31
CA LYS A 241 13.45 10.24 19.21
C LYS A 241 14.37 11.42 19.54
N PRO A 242 14.87 12.14 18.54
CA PRO A 242 15.66 13.34 18.76
C PRO A 242 14.83 14.46 19.41
N ARG A 243 15.46 15.41 20.11
CA ARG A 243 14.76 16.59 20.64
C ARG A 243 14.37 17.58 19.56
N GLY A 244 15.17 17.67 18.50
CA GLY A 244 14.92 18.56 17.38
C GLY A 244 15.47 18.03 16.06
N VAL A 245 15.13 18.72 14.98
CA VAL A 245 15.56 18.33 13.63
C VAL A 245 17.08 18.41 13.49
N ALA A 246 17.71 19.46 14.02
CA ALA A 246 19.17 19.60 13.99
C ALA A 246 19.86 18.46 14.75
N ASP A 247 19.31 18.08 15.92
CA ASP A 247 19.82 16.97 16.72
C ASP A 247 19.72 15.64 15.97
N ALA A 248 18.64 15.43 15.22
CA ALA A 248 18.48 14.23 14.39
C ALA A 248 19.61 14.08 13.37
N TYR A 249 19.97 15.15 12.68
CA TYR A 249 21.06 15.13 11.68
C TYR A 249 22.43 14.95 12.33
N GLN A 250 22.67 15.57 13.51
CA GLN A 250 23.93 15.41 14.26
C GLN A 250 24.06 13.96 14.78
N LEU A 251 23.01 13.40 15.35
CA LEU A 251 23.00 12.00 15.79
C LEU A 251 23.25 11.06 14.63
N ARG A 252 22.57 11.27 13.49
CA ARG A 252 22.82 10.47 12.29
C ARG A 252 24.29 10.55 11.84
N ALA A 253 24.88 11.74 11.82
CA ALA A 253 26.27 11.92 11.42
C ALA A 253 27.22 11.20 12.38
N LYS A 254 27.00 11.32 13.70
CA LYS A 254 27.81 10.66 14.74
C LYS A 254 27.75 9.13 14.57
N TYR A 255 26.55 8.53 14.53
CA TYR A 255 26.39 7.09 14.51
C TYR A 255 26.62 6.43 13.13
N ARG A 256 26.94 7.20 12.09
CA ARG A 256 27.49 6.67 10.83
C ARG A 256 29.01 6.49 10.86
N GLN A 257 29.72 7.14 11.79
CA GLN A 257 31.18 7.09 11.88
C GLN A 257 31.69 6.03 12.87
N ASP A 258 30.89 5.67 13.87
CA ASP A 258 31.29 4.81 14.99
C ASP A 258 31.03 3.30 14.72
N GLY A 259 31.14 2.84 13.48
CA GLY A 259 30.91 1.43 13.15
C GLY A 259 29.44 0.98 13.33
N SER A 260 28.51 1.94 13.33
CA SER A 260 27.08 1.74 13.31
C SER A 260 26.44 2.38 12.06
N MET A 261 25.19 2.08 11.81
CA MET A 261 24.41 2.66 10.73
C MET A 261 23.25 3.46 11.31
N ALA A 262 23.15 4.74 10.96
CA ALA A 262 22.05 5.61 11.36
C ALA A 262 21.34 6.17 10.13
N LEU A 263 20.01 6.07 10.11
CA LEU A 263 19.21 6.46 8.94
C LEU A 263 17.84 6.99 9.33
N PHE A 264 17.27 7.78 8.46
CA PHE A 264 15.86 8.16 8.52
C PHE A 264 15.06 7.21 7.63
N PRO A 265 14.11 6.43 8.19
CA PRO A 265 13.31 5.49 7.39
C PRO A 265 12.59 6.14 6.22
N ALA A 266 12.11 7.37 6.40
CA ALA A 266 11.45 8.13 5.34
C ALA A 266 12.37 8.39 4.13
N GLU A 267 13.69 8.66 4.35
CA GLU A 267 14.64 8.83 3.24
C GLU A 267 14.87 7.52 2.49
N VAL A 268 15.04 6.40 3.22
CA VAL A 268 15.23 5.07 2.61
C VAL A 268 14.00 4.69 1.78
N LEU A 269 12.81 4.91 2.30
CA LEU A 269 11.57 4.66 1.57
C LEU A 269 11.46 5.55 0.33
N THR A 270 11.85 6.83 0.44
CA THR A 270 11.86 7.74 -0.71
C THR A 270 12.82 7.27 -1.79
N SER A 271 14.02 6.81 -1.42
CA SER A 271 14.99 6.28 -2.39
C SER A 271 14.51 4.98 -3.03
N LEU A 272 13.86 4.10 -2.28
CA LEU A 272 13.20 2.91 -2.83
C LEU A 272 12.10 3.28 -3.81
N TYR A 273 11.25 4.26 -3.46
CA TYR A 273 10.22 4.75 -4.38
C TYR A 273 10.78 5.46 -5.61
N GLN A 274 11.94 6.11 -5.53
CA GLN A 274 12.61 6.66 -6.71
C GLN A 274 13.06 5.53 -7.64
N THR A 275 13.71 4.49 -7.11
CA THR A 275 14.12 3.31 -7.90
C THR A 275 12.91 2.59 -8.51
N VAL A 276 11.82 2.45 -7.76
CA VAL A 276 10.55 1.91 -8.28
C VAL A 276 9.86 2.91 -9.21
N GLY A 277 10.10 4.21 -9.03
CA GLY A 277 9.59 5.29 -9.87
C GLY A 277 10.05 5.17 -11.32
N ASP A 278 11.29 4.79 -11.56
CA ASP A 278 11.80 4.53 -12.91
C ASP A 278 11.03 3.38 -13.58
N ILE A 279 10.71 2.32 -12.82
CA ILE A 279 9.86 1.21 -13.30
C ILE A 279 8.41 1.70 -13.52
N ARG A 280 7.90 2.56 -12.65
CA ARG A 280 6.58 3.18 -12.81
C ARG A 280 6.51 4.00 -14.09
N ASP A 281 7.50 4.84 -14.37
CA ASP A 281 7.53 5.66 -15.58
C ASP A 281 7.55 4.79 -16.84
N LEU A 282 8.28 3.67 -16.81
CA LEU A 282 8.21 2.66 -17.87
C LEU A 282 6.80 2.05 -17.99
N LEU A 283 6.15 1.71 -16.87
CA LEU A 283 4.78 1.20 -16.88
C LEU A 283 3.76 2.25 -17.34
N VAL A 284 3.95 3.52 -17.00
CA VAL A 284 3.11 4.64 -17.47
C VAL A 284 3.24 4.81 -18.97
N VAL A 285 4.46 4.74 -19.52
CA VAL A 285 4.69 4.75 -20.97
C VAL A 285 4.03 3.54 -21.63
N ALA A 286 4.21 2.35 -21.08
CA ALA A 286 3.57 1.13 -21.59
C ALA A 286 2.03 1.20 -21.54
N ALA A 287 1.47 1.70 -20.45
CA ALA A 287 0.03 1.95 -20.32
C ALA A 287 -0.46 3.02 -21.30
N GLY A 288 0.33 4.07 -21.53
CA GLY A 288 0.06 5.09 -22.54
C GLY A 288 -0.01 4.51 -23.94
N LEU A 289 0.98 3.69 -24.31
CA LEU A 289 1.00 2.98 -25.60
C LEU A 289 -0.21 2.03 -25.73
N ASN A 290 -0.52 1.27 -24.69
CA ASN A 290 -1.70 0.42 -24.68
C ASN A 290 -2.99 1.22 -24.85
N ASN A 291 -3.13 2.38 -24.19
CA ASN A 291 -4.27 3.25 -24.36
C ASN A 291 -4.38 3.78 -25.81
N VAL A 292 -3.26 4.11 -26.46
CA VAL A 292 -3.24 4.51 -27.88
C VAL A 292 -3.72 3.35 -28.76
N VAL A 293 -3.24 2.12 -28.54
CA VAL A 293 -3.66 0.93 -29.30
C VAL A 293 -5.15 0.67 -29.13
N VAL A 294 -5.66 0.68 -27.89
CA VAL A 294 -7.09 0.51 -27.59
C VAL A 294 -7.90 1.60 -28.27
N PHE A 295 -7.42 2.81 -28.25
CA PHE A 295 -8.05 3.95 -28.88
C PHE A 295 -8.15 3.82 -30.40
N LEU A 296 -7.06 3.39 -31.05
CA LEU A 296 -7.06 3.09 -32.49
C LEU A 296 -8.00 1.93 -32.85
N ALA A 297 -8.06 0.90 -32.00
CA ALA A 297 -8.99 -0.20 -32.17
C ALA A 297 -10.46 0.25 -32.08
N ILE A 298 -10.77 1.13 -31.12
CA ILE A 298 -12.11 1.72 -30.96
C ILE A 298 -12.45 2.59 -32.18
N MET A 299 -11.50 3.42 -32.64
CA MET A 299 -11.68 4.23 -33.84
C MET A 299 -11.99 3.37 -35.07
N LEU A 300 -11.20 2.31 -35.28
CA LEU A 300 -11.40 1.37 -36.38
C LEU A 300 -12.78 0.71 -36.29
N LEU A 301 -13.18 0.29 -35.09
CA LEU A 301 -14.49 -0.32 -34.85
C LEU A 301 -15.65 0.66 -35.12
N LEU A 302 -15.51 1.92 -34.68
CA LEU A 302 -16.53 2.95 -34.95
C LEU A 302 -16.62 3.28 -36.45
N VAL A 303 -15.50 3.36 -37.16
CA VAL A 303 -15.46 3.56 -38.63
C VAL A 303 -16.13 2.39 -39.34
N THR A 304 -15.84 1.16 -38.95
CA THR A 304 -16.44 -0.05 -39.52
C THR A 304 -17.95 -0.09 -39.27
N LEU A 305 -18.38 0.22 -38.04
CA LEU A 305 -19.82 0.31 -37.71
C LEU A 305 -20.54 1.40 -38.50
N ALA A 306 -19.93 2.57 -38.66
CA ALA A 306 -20.47 3.65 -39.48
C ALA A 306 -20.56 3.23 -40.96
N GLY A 307 -19.55 2.49 -41.45
CA GLY A 307 -19.53 1.91 -42.78
C GLY A 307 -20.66 0.92 -43.03
N LEU A 308 -20.89 -0.02 -42.13
CA LEU A 308 -21.99 -1.01 -42.19
C LEU A 308 -23.38 -0.35 -42.16
N ARG A 309 -23.48 0.87 -41.68
CA ARG A 309 -24.74 1.62 -41.55
C ARG A 309 -24.95 2.70 -42.61
N ARG A 310 -24.03 2.84 -43.57
CA ARG A 310 -24.11 3.85 -44.64
C ARG A 310 -25.47 3.85 -45.30
N ARG A 311 -26.06 2.68 -45.60
CA ARG A 311 -27.38 2.56 -46.21
C ARG A 311 -28.51 3.17 -45.37
N ARG A 312 -28.48 2.97 -44.04
CA ARG A 312 -29.45 3.59 -43.12
C ARG A 312 -29.35 5.12 -43.10
N TYR A 313 -28.13 5.64 -43.09
CA TYR A 313 -27.88 7.09 -43.13
C TYR A 313 -28.27 7.71 -44.46
N ALA A 314 -28.08 6.96 -45.56
CA ALA A 314 -28.54 7.39 -46.88
C ALA A 314 -30.10 7.47 -46.96
N ILE A 315 -30.80 6.49 -46.36
CA ILE A 315 -32.29 6.51 -46.29
C ILE A 315 -32.76 7.71 -45.45
N LEU A 316 -32.18 7.97 -44.31
CA LEU A 316 -32.51 9.15 -43.48
C LEU A 316 -32.33 10.47 -44.24
N ARG A 317 -31.25 10.58 -45.03
CA ARG A 317 -31.02 11.73 -45.88
C ARG A 317 -32.02 11.85 -47.04
N ALA A 318 -32.40 10.74 -47.65
CA ALA A 318 -33.45 10.67 -48.67
C ALA A 318 -34.83 11.10 -48.12
N LEU A 319 -35.09 10.83 -46.85
CA LEU A 319 -36.29 11.27 -46.12
C LEU A 319 -36.21 12.74 -45.62
N GLY A 320 -35.17 13.48 -45.99
CA GLY A 320 -35.03 14.90 -45.69
C GLY A 320 -34.18 15.25 -44.47
N ALA A 321 -33.47 14.29 -43.85
CA ALA A 321 -32.54 14.61 -42.77
C ALA A 321 -31.31 15.37 -43.28
N THR A 322 -30.94 16.44 -42.58
CA THR A 322 -29.75 17.24 -42.92
C THR A 322 -28.47 16.47 -42.64
N ARG A 323 -27.37 16.80 -43.34
CA ARG A 323 -26.04 16.22 -43.08
C ARG A 323 -25.61 16.42 -41.63
N PHE A 324 -25.90 17.61 -41.08
CA PHE A 324 -25.61 17.93 -39.68
C PHE A 324 -26.35 17.02 -38.71
N TYR A 325 -27.62 16.70 -38.95
CA TYR A 325 -28.42 15.81 -38.11
C TYR A 325 -27.84 14.41 -38.08
N VAL A 326 -27.47 13.82 -39.22
CA VAL A 326 -26.84 12.51 -39.32
C VAL A 326 -25.47 12.54 -38.62
N CYS A 327 -24.66 13.56 -38.83
CA CYS A 327 -23.39 13.76 -38.15
C CYS A 327 -23.58 13.77 -36.62
N LEU A 328 -24.57 14.52 -36.12
CA LEU A 328 -24.89 14.61 -34.70
C LEU A 328 -25.28 13.24 -34.10
N VAL A 329 -26.12 12.47 -34.81
CA VAL A 329 -26.52 11.13 -34.34
C VAL A 329 -25.33 10.18 -34.25
N VAL A 330 -24.46 10.16 -35.25
CA VAL A 330 -23.24 9.32 -35.25
C VAL A 330 -22.29 9.74 -34.13
N TRP A 331 -22.07 11.06 -33.98
CA TRP A 331 -21.22 11.61 -32.93
C TRP A 331 -21.77 11.28 -31.54
N LEU A 332 -23.06 11.49 -31.29
CA LEU A 332 -23.69 11.18 -30.00
C LEU A 332 -23.61 9.68 -29.67
N THR A 333 -23.74 8.80 -30.68
CA THR A 333 -23.59 7.36 -30.47
C THR A 333 -22.19 7.02 -29.95
N GLY A 334 -21.14 7.53 -30.62
CA GLY A 334 -19.76 7.30 -30.18
C GLY A 334 -19.45 7.95 -28.82
N ALA A 335 -19.88 9.19 -28.63
CA ALA A 335 -19.71 9.92 -27.37
C ALA A 335 -20.38 9.19 -26.18
N THR A 336 -21.58 8.66 -26.37
CA THR A 336 -22.30 7.88 -25.35
C THR A 336 -21.55 6.59 -24.99
N LEU A 337 -21.02 5.87 -25.99
CA LEU A 337 -20.26 4.63 -25.75
C LEU A 337 -18.95 4.90 -25.00
N VAL A 338 -18.22 5.97 -25.38
CA VAL A 338 -16.99 6.34 -24.68
C VAL A 338 -17.28 6.75 -23.24
N THR A 339 -18.27 7.61 -23.04
CA THR A 339 -18.63 8.05 -21.67
C THR A 339 -19.09 6.88 -20.80
N ALA A 340 -19.93 6.00 -21.33
CA ALA A 340 -20.36 4.79 -20.61
C ALA A 340 -19.17 3.87 -20.27
N GLY A 341 -18.22 3.71 -21.20
CA GLY A 341 -16.98 2.95 -20.98
C GLY A 341 -16.10 3.56 -19.90
N CYS A 342 -15.91 4.87 -19.91
CA CYS A 342 -15.13 5.56 -18.89
C CYS A 342 -15.77 5.46 -17.50
N LEU A 343 -17.10 5.60 -17.39
CA LEU A 343 -17.81 5.43 -16.12
C LEU A 343 -17.72 3.99 -15.60
N LEU A 344 -17.89 3.01 -16.49
CA LEU A 344 -17.69 1.60 -16.13
C LEU A 344 -16.25 1.34 -15.67
N GLY A 345 -15.26 1.87 -16.40
CA GLY A 345 -13.84 1.73 -16.07
C GLY A 345 -13.48 2.37 -14.73
N LEU A 346 -14.00 3.55 -14.44
CA LEU A 346 -13.80 4.21 -13.15
C LEU A 346 -14.34 3.35 -11.99
N SER A 347 -15.57 2.82 -12.14
CA SER A 347 -16.18 1.98 -11.11
C SER A 347 -15.46 0.64 -10.93
N MET A 348 -15.08 -0.02 -12.03
CA MET A 348 -14.33 -1.28 -12.00
C MET A 348 -12.91 -1.08 -11.46
N GLY A 349 -12.21 -0.02 -11.87
CA GLY A 349 -10.86 0.31 -11.41
C GLY A 349 -10.83 0.60 -9.93
N TRP A 350 -11.82 1.35 -9.44
CA TRP A 350 -11.97 1.62 -8.02
C TRP A 350 -12.28 0.36 -7.22
N GLY A 351 -13.20 -0.48 -7.70
CA GLY A 351 -13.50 -1.78 -7.09
C GLY A 351 -12.30 -2.71 -7.04
N ALA A 352 -11.50 -2.74 -8.11
CA ALA A 352 -10.25 -3.50 -8.16
C ALA A 352 -9.21 -2.97 -7.16
N ALA A 353 -9.05 -1.64 -7.06
CA ALA A 353 -8.14 -1.03 -6.09
C ALA A 353 -8.53 -1.38 -4.65
N LEU A 354 -9.81 -1.31 -4.29
CA LEU A 354 -10.31 -1.74 -2.99
C LEU A 354 -10.05 -3.23 -2.73
N GLY A 355 -10.35 -4.10 -3.69
CA GLY A 355 -10.12 -5.55 -3.57
C GLY A 355 -8.64 -5.90 -3.38
N ILE A 356 -7.74 -5.27 -4.14
CA ILE A 356 -6.29 -5.45 -3.98
C ILE A 356 -5.82 -4.93 -2.61
N SER A 357 -6.33 -3.79 -2.16
CA SER A 357 -5.99 -3.22 -0.86
C SER A 357 -6.37 -4.15 0.29
N THR A 358 -7.56 -4.73 0.28
CA THR A 358 -7.99 -5.70 1.31
C THR A 358 -7.14 -6.97 1.29
N LEU A 359 -6.72 -7.44 0.12
CA LEU A 359 -5.85 -8.61 -0.01
C LEU A 359 -4.44 -8.33 0.56
N ILE A 360 -3.88 -7.15 0.28
CA ILE A 360 -2.57 -6.75 0.81
C ILE A 360 -2.66 -6.56 2.34
N GLU A 361 -3.71 -5.90 2.83
CA GLU A 361 -3.94 -5.74 4.28
C GLU A 361 -3.99 -7.09 4.99
N TRP A 362 -4.70 -8.06 4.42
CA TRP A 362 -4.78 -9.39 5.00
C TRP A 362 -3.42 -10.10 5.05
N ASN A 363 -2.58 -9.96 4.03
CA ASN A 363 -1.27 -10.63 3.98
C ASN A 363 -0.17 -9.91 4.76
N THR A 364 -0.17 -8.58 4.81
CA THR A 364 0.95 -7.78 5.34
C THR A 364 0.61 -6.97 6.59
N GLY A 365 -0.67 -6.81 6.92
CA GLY A 365 -1.13 -5.90 7.98
C GLY A 365 -1.02 -4.41 7.61
N LEU A 366 -0.53 -4.09 6.40
CA LEU A 366 -0.44 -2.70 5.94
C LEU A 366 -1.80 -2.25 5.40
N VAL A 367 -2.46 -1.32 6.09
CA VAL A 367 -3.76 -0.79 5.68
C VAL A 367 -3.58 0.19 4.52
N LEU A 368 -3.97 -0.25 3.34
CA LEU A 368 -4.00 0.57 2.13
C LEU A 368 -5.38 1.22 1.99
N GLN A 369 -5.42 2.53 2.01
CA GLN A 369 -6.65 3.29 1.78
C GLN A 369 -6.57 3.99 0.42
N PRO A 370 -7.11 3.39 -0.65
CA PRO A 370 -7.20 4.07 -1.93
C PRO A 370 -8.09 5.31 -1.78
N VAL A 371 -7.54 6.48 -2.04
CA VAL A 371 -8.27 7.76 -2.02
C VAL A 371 -8.39 8.26 -3.46
N PRO A 372 -9.57 8.72 -3.91
CA PRO A 372 -9.70 9.35 -5.23
C PRO A 372 -8.71 10.50 -5.39
N GLY A 373 -7.98 10.50 -6.49
CA GLY A 373 -7.01 11.55 -6.80
C GLY A 373 -7.41 12.37 -8.01
N GLY A 374 -6.77 13.53 -8.18
CA GLY A 374 -6.95 14.37 -9.35
C GLY A 374 -6.48 13.71 -10.65
N ASP A 375 -5.50 12.81 -10.54
CA ASP A 375 -4.89 12.12 -11.68
C ASP A 375 -5.88 11.19 -12.40
N GLU A 376 -6.71 10.44 -11.65
CA GLU A 376 -7.75 9.60 -12.25
C GLU A 376 -8.87 10.42 -12.88
N ALA A 377 -9.24 11.53 -12.24
CA ALA A 377 -10.22 12.45 -12.82
C ALA A 377 -9.69 13.05 -14.12
N MET A 378 -8.41 13.44 -14.14
CA MET A 378 -7.74 13.96 -15.33
C MET A 378 -7.62 12.89 -16.43
N LEU A 379 -7.27 11.65 -16.07
CA LEU A 379 -7.23 10.52 -17.02
C LEU A 379 -8.61 10.30 -17.65
N CYS A 380 -9.66 10.19 -16.84
CA CYS A 380 -11.03 10.01 -17.33
C CYS A 380 -11.47 11.18 -18.22
N PHE A 381 -11.17 12.41 -17.81
CA PHE A 381 -11.49 13.60 -18.61
C PHE A 381 -10.76 13.59 -19.97
N ALA A 382 -9.47 13.29 -19.98
CA ALA A 382 -8.67 13.20 -21.20
C ALA A 382 -9.21 12.09 -22.13
N MET A 383 -9.55 10.92 -21.59
CA MET A 383 -10.11 9.81 -22.36
C MET A 383 -11.49 10.17 -22.96
N VAL A 384 -12.35 10.81 -22.20
CA VAL A 384 -13.67 11.28 -22.68
C VAL A 384 -13.50 12.34 -23.76
N ALA A 385 -12.67 13.36 -23.52
CA ALA A 385 -12.45 14.45 -24.47
C ALA A 385 -11.88 13.91 -25.79
N MET A 386 -10.88 13.04 -25.72
CA MET A 386 -10.26 12.42 -26.88
C MET A 386 -11.25 11.53 -27.63
N GLY A 387 -12.04 10.72 -26.91
CA GLY A 387 -13.07 9.85 -27.50
C GLY A 387 -14.19 10.64 -28.18
N TRP A 388 -14.61 11.74 -27.60
CA TRP A 388 -15.59 12.65 -28.22
C TRP A 388 -15.04 13.30 -29.49
N PHE A 389 -13.78 13.76 -29.45
CA PHE A 389 -13.11 14.31 -30.63
C PHE A 389 -13.04 13.29 -31.76
N MET A 390 -12.64 12.06 -31.49
CA MET A 390 -12.55 11.01 -32.51
C MET A 390 -13.93 10.55 -33.01
N SER A 391 -14.92 10.47 -32.13
CA SER A 391 -16.31 10.23 -32.58
C SER A 391 -16.79 11.31 -33.56
N LEU A 392 -16.35 12.56 -33.37
CA LEU A 392 -16.66 13.65 -34.29
C LEU A 392 -15.98 13.47 -35.66
N VAL A 393 -14.69 13.06 -35.65
CA VAL A 393 -13.95 12.76 -36.88
C VAL A 393 -14.66 11.65 -37.67
N VAL A 394 -15.02 10.54 -36.99
CA VAL A 394 -15.74 9.41 -37.61
C VAL A 394 -17.11 9.86 -38.16
N ALA A 395 -17.84 10.73 -37.43
CA ALA A 395 -19.13 11.25 -37.84
C ALA A 395 -19.03 12.10 -39.10
N ILE A 396 -18.01 12.96 -39.17
CA ILE A 396 -17.73 13.77 -40.37
C ILE A 396 -17.37 12.87 -41.57
N MET A 397 -16.53 11.88 -41.38
CA MET A 397 -16.16 10.92 -42.44
C MET A 397 -17.38 10.14 -42.95
N ALA A 398 -18.25 9.64 -42.04
CA ALA A 398 -19.46 8.91 -42.37
C ALA A 398 -20.48 9.74 -43.20
N THR A 399 -20.49 11.06 -43.05
CA THR A 399 -21.44 11.94 -43.73
C THR A 399 -20.94 12.51 -45.06
N ARG A 400 -19.63 12.34 -45.39
CA ARG A 400 -19.03 12.86 -46.66
C ARG A 400 -19.37 12.00 -47.88
N GLY A 401 -19.89 10.78 -47.71
CA GLY A 401 -20.25 9.88 -48.81
C GLY A 401 -21.45 10.41 -49.63
N ASP A 402 -21.40 10.18 -50.94
CA ASP A 402 -22.54 10.50 -51.86
C ASP A 402 -23.69 9.53 -51.63
N VAL A 403 -24.92 10.08 -51.54
CA VAL A 403 -26.16 9.29 -51.23
C VAL A 403 -26.44 8.25 -52.33
N VAL A 404 -26.15 8.60 -53.60
CA VAL A 404 -26.46 7.74 -54.77
C VAL A 404 -25.53 6.48 -54.75
N THR A 405 -24.26 6.63 -54.48
CA THR A 405 -23.30 5.52 -54.38
C THR A 405 -23.55 4.64 -53.16
N SER A 406 -24.01 5.24 -52.04
CA SER A 406 -24.32 4.53 -50.79
C SER A 406 -25.64 3.74 -50.82
N LEU A 407 -26.54 3.97 -51.77
CA LEU A 407 -27.77 3.22 -51.99
C LEU A 407 -27.61 2.04 -52.97
N ARG A 408 -26.51 2.08 -53.78
CA ARG A 408 -26.17 1.02 -54.75
C ARG A 408 -25.24 -0.06 -54.20
N SER A 409 -24.58 0.17 -53.10
CA SER A 409 -23.76 -0.79 -52.35
C SER A 409 -24.57 -1.42 -51.20
#